data_83f919308371b487bf8fd419b54a3264
#
_entry.id   83f919308371b487bf8fd419b54a3264
#
_cell.length_a   1.000
_cell.length_b   1.000
_cell.length_c   1.000
_cell.angle_alpha   90.00
_cell.angle_beta   90.00
_cell.angle_gamma   90.00
#
_symmetry.space_group_name_H-M   'P 1'
#
loop_
_entity.id
_entity.type
_entity.pdbx_description
1 polymer ?
#
loop_
_entity_poly.entity_id
_entity_poly.type
_entity_poly.pdbx_seq_one_letter_code
_entity_poly.pdbx_strand_id
1 'polypeptide(L)'
;NTNWQAYAGESTMSYLTQMLGLTVQNFLSAATGIAVAFALARGFAARNTDGQGSVGNFWVDITRITAWLLLPISFVLAMFFAGQGVIQNFDAYKTVTTVETLAYQQPKNDADGQPLKDATGAPVMEDASTTTQTLAMGPVASQEAIKMLGTNGGGFFNANSAHPFENPTPFTNLIQMLSIFLIPAGLT
;
A
#
# COMPACT_ATOMS: atom_id res chain seq x y z
N ASN A 1 -11.61 -0.44 -1.44
CA ASN A 1 -10.22 -0.56 -1.11
C ASN A 1 -10.03 -0.67 0.40
N THR A 2 -9.53 -1.80 0.88
CA THR A 2 -9.45 -2.14 2.30
C THR A 2 -8.04 -2.51 2.75
N ASN A 3 -7.04 -2.16 1.97
CA ASN A 3 -5.66 -2.52 2.27
C ASN A 3 -5.05 -1.75 3.45
N TRP A 4 -5.76 -0.81 4.01
CA TRP A 4 -5.44 -0.12 5.25
C TRP A 4 -5.90 -0.87 6.51
N GLN A 5 -6.66 -1.94 6.35
CA GLN A 5 -7.06 -2.80 7.47
C GLN A 5 -5.90 -3.67 7.95
N ALA A 6 -5.95 -4.09 9.21
CA ALA A 6 -4.92 -4.92 9.80
C ALA A 6 -4.82 -6.27 9.08
N TYR A 7 -3.81 -6.42 8.24
CA TYR A 7 -3.38 -7.67 7.65
C TYR A 7 -1.85 -7.70 7.61
N ALA A 8 -1.28 -8.89 7.59
CA ALA A 8 0.15 -9.09 7.42
C ALA A 8 0.40 -9.49 5.96
N GLY A 9 0.72 -8.51 5.12
CA GLY A 9 0.88 -8.71 3.67
C GLY A 9 1.99 -9.69 3.33
N GLU A 10 3.04 -9.72 4.14
CA GLU A 10 4.16 -10.63 4.03
C GLU A 10 3.81 -12.10 4.28
N SER A 11 2.77 -12.38 5.05
CA SER A 11 2.36 -13.75 5.38
C SER A 11 1.08 -14.20 4.69
N THR A 12 0.23 -13.27 4.23
CA THR A 12 -1.11 -13.57 3.73
C THR A 12 -1.28 -13.36 2.23
N MET A 13 -0.37 -12.64 1.56
CA MET A 13 -0.50 -12.29 0.16
C MET A 13 0.74 -12.67 -0.65
N SER A 14 0.50 -13.26 -1.83
CA SER A 14 1.56 -13.46 -2.81
C SER A 14 1.95 -12.15 -3.50
N TYR A 15 3.16 -12.10 -4.08
CA TYR A 15 3.59 -10.95 -4.89
C TYR A 15 2.62 -10.67 -6.05
N LEU A 16 2.07 -11.71 -6.65
CA LEU A 16 1.10 -11.58 -7.72
C LEU A 16 -0.17 -10.86 -7.25
N THR A 17 -0.69 -11.23 -6.09
CA THR A 17 -1.87 -10.57 -5.49
C THR A 17 -1.56 -9.11 -5.15
N GLN A 18 -0.39 -8.82 -4.60
CA GLN A 18 0.06 -7.47 -4.31
C GLN A 18 0.16 -6.61 -5.58
N MET A 19 0.76 -7.16 -6.65
CA MET A 19 1.00 -6.41 -7.90
C MET A 19 -0.25 -6.29 -8.77
N LEU A 20 -0.96 -7.37 -9.04
CA LEU A 20 -2.12 -7.34 -9.93
C LEU A 20 -3.40 -6.96 -9.20
N GLY A 21 -3.63 -7.50 -8.01
CA GLY A 21 -4.83 -7.19 -7.24
C GLY A 21 -4.79 -5.76 -6.68
N LEU A 22 -3.90 -5.52 -5.75
CA LEU A 22 -3.87 -4.25 -5.00
C LEU A 22 -3.34 -3.09 -5.83
N THR A 23 -2.27 -3.27 -6.59
CA THR A 23 -1.66 -2.18 -7.36
C THR A 23 -2.59 -1.67 -8.46
N VAL A 24 -3.23 -2.58 -9.21
CA VAL A 24 -4.21 -2.17 -10.24
C VAL A 24 -5.39 -1.44 -9.60
N GLN A 25 -5.90 -1.94 -8.49
CA GLN A 25 -6.99 -1.29 -7.77
C GLN A 25 -6.58 0.09 -7.26
N ASN A 26 -5.36 0.24 -6.76
CA ASN A 26 -4.84 1.52 -6.27
C ASN A 26 -4.74 2.56 -7.38
N PHE A 27 -4.30 2.18 -8.58
CA PHE A 27 -4.31 3.07 -9.74
C PHE A 27 -5.72 3.43 -10.18
N LEU A 28 -6.60 2.45 -10.33
CA LEU A 28 -7.96 2.67 -10.82
C LEU A 28 -8.79 3.51 -9.86
N SER A 29 -8.64 3.36 -8.55
CA SER A 29 -9.35 4.19 -7.58
C SER A 29 -8.94 5.66 -7.68
N ALA A 30 -7.66 5.96 -7.79
CA ALA A 30 -7.15 7.31 -7.97
C ALA A 30 -7.62 7.91 -9.30
N ALA A 31 -7.44 7.18 -10.39
CA ALA A 31 -7.86 7.64 -11.72
C ALA A 31 -9.36 7.91 -11.80
N THR A 32 -10.19 7.07 -11.16
CA THR A 32 -11.64 7.26 -11.09
C THR A 32 -11.99 8.52 -10.33
N GLY A 33 -11.39 8.76 -9.17
CA GLY A 33 -11.63 9.97 -8.38
C GLY A 33 -11.32 11.25 -9.15
N ILE A 34 -10.16 11.30 -9.82
CA ILE A 34 -9.74 12.44 -10.65
C ILE A 34 -10.68 12.61 -11.85
N ALA A 35 -11.06 11.53 -12.54
CA ALA A 35 -11.96 11.58 -13.69
C ALA A 35 -13.34 12.11 -13.31
N VAL A 36 -13.86 11.72 -12.14
CA VAL A 36 -15.13 12.24 -11.61
C VAL A 36 -15.03 13.73 -11.27
N ALA A 37 -13.92 14.15 -10.64
CA ALA A 37 -13.67 15.56 -10.35
C ALA A 37 -13.64 16.41 -11.64
N PHE A 38 -12.98 15.94 -12.69
CA PHE A 38 -12.96 16.61 -13.98
C PHE A 38 -14.33 16.64 -14.64
N ALA A 39 -15.11 15.57 -14.58
CA ALA A 39 -16.48 15.55 -15.11
C ALA A 39 -17.37 16.56 -14.39
N LEU A 40 -17.25 16.67 -13.06
CA LEU A 40 -17.96 17.67 -12.25
C LEU A 40 -17.54 19.11 -12.63
N ALA A 41 -16.24 19.38 -12.69
CA ALA A 41 -15.74 20.71 -13.06
C ALA A 41 -16.21 21.13 -14.46
N ARG A 42 -16.16 20.22 -15.43
CA ARG A 42 -16.70 20.46 -16.79
C ARG A 42 -18.21 20.69 -16.76
N GLY A 43 -18.95 19.90 -15.97
CA GLY A 43 -20.41 20.09 -15.81
C GLY A 43 -20.78 21.46 -15.25
N PHE A 44 -20.06 21.94 -14.23
CA PHE A 44 -20.27 23.28 -13.67
C PHE A 44 -19.82 24.40 -14.62
N ALA A 45 -18.74 24.18 -15.37
CA ALA A 45 -18.22 25.16 -16.33
C ALA A 45 -19.01 25.20 -17.65
N ALA A 46 -19.76 24.14 -17.96
CA ALA A 46 -20.55 24.07 -19.17
C ALA A 46 -21.68 25.14 -19.13
N ARG A 47 -21.48 26.21 -19.86
CA ARG A 47 -22.55 27.19 -20.08
C ARG A 47 -23.50 26.65 -21.17
N ASN A 48 -24.71 26.34 -20.78
CA ASN A 48 -25.75 25.91 -21.68
C ASN A 48 -26.18 27.09 -22.59
N THR A 49 -25.48 27.30 -23.70
CA THR A 49 -25.93 28.17 -24.77
C THR A 49 -26.86 27.43 -25.72
N ASP A 50 -26.74 26.11 -25.88
CA ASP A 50 -27.52 25.30 -26.82
C ASP A 50 -27.91 23.90 -26.30
N GLY A 51 -27.91 23.68 -24.99
CA GLY A 51 -28.32 22.39 -24.41
C GLY A 51 -27.32 21.23 -24.59
N GLN A 52 -26.12 21.47 -25.10
CA GLN A 52 -25.11 20.45 -25.39
C GLN A 52 -23.85 20.54 -24.51
N GLY A 53 -24.01 20.75 -23.23
CA GLY A 53 -22.89 20.67 -22.29
C GLY A 53 -22.31 19.25 -22.24
N SER A 54 -21.05 19.06 -22.64
CA SER A 54 -20.36 17.77 -22.53
C SER A 54 -19.54 17.69 -21.26
N VAL A 55 -19.74 16.64 -20.46
CA VAL A 55 -18.92 16.32 -19.29
C VAL A 55 -17.63 15.56 -19.63
N GLY A 56 -17.41 15.30 -20.91
CA GLY A 56 -16.24 14.55 -21.39
C GLY A 56 -16.51 13.04 -21.52
N ASN A 57 -15.43 12.28 -21.62
CA ASN A 57 -15.50 10.82 -21.72
C ASN A 57 -14.70 10.18 -20.58
N PHE A 58 -15.39 9.52 -19.69
CA PHE A 58 -14.84 8.90 -18.50
C PHE A 58 -13.68 7.90 -18.79
N TRP A 59 -13.85 7.06 -19.80
CA TRP A 59 -12.82 6.05 -20.17
C TRP A 59 -11.56 6.70 -20.74
N VAL A 60 -11.72 7.75 -21.53
CA VAL A 60 -10.59 8.53 -22.05
C VAL A 60 -9.87 9.23 -20.89
N ASP A 61 -10.60 9.80 -19.97
CA ASP A 61 -10.04 10.50 -18.82
C ASP A 61 -9.27 9.52 -17.91
N ILE A 62 -9.85 8.35 -17.55
CA ILE A 62 -9.12 7.32 -16.78
C ILE A 62 -7.83 6.91 -17.47
N THR A 63 -7.87 6.63 -18.78
CA THR A 63 -6.70 6.19 -19.53
C THR A 63 -5.61 7.26 -19.51
N ARG A 64 -5.97 8.52 -19.78
CA ARG A 64 -5.03 9.64 -19.76
C ARG A 64 -4.45 9.90 -18.39
N ILE A 65 -5.27 9.92 -17.35
CA ILE A 65 -4.83 10.13 -15.96
C ILE A 65 -3.86 9.03 -15.55
N THR A 66 -4.18 7.78 -15.86
CA THR A 66 -3.30 6.64 -15.53
C THR A 66 -1.98 6.73 -16.29
N ALA A 67 -2.02 6.91 -17.61
CA ALA A 67 -0.82 6.84 -18.46
C ALA A 67 0.07 8.09 -18.38
N TRP A 68 -0.51 9.28 -18.22
CA TRP A 68 0.23 10.52 -18.32
C TRP A 68 0.47 11.24 -16.98
N LEU A 69 -0.30 10.92 -15.95
CA LEU A 69 -0.15 11.51 -14.62
C LEU A 69 0.37 10.48 -13.61
N LEU A 70 -0.43 9.44 -13.34
CA LEU A 70 -0.13 8.52 -12.24
C LEU A 70 1.11 7.68 -12.50
N LEU A 71 1.23 7.07 -13.67
CA LEU A 71 2.31 6.15 -13.98
C LEU A 71 3.69 6.83 -14.01
N PRO A 72 3.90 7.99 -14.68
CA PRO A 72 5.20 8.65 -14.68
C PRO A 72 5.64 9.10 -13.29
N ILE A 73 4.74 9.69 -12.51
CA ILE A 73 5.07 10.17 -11.16
C ILE A 73 5.37 8.98 -10.23
N SER A 74 4.55 7.92 -10.29
CA SER A 74 4.80 6.70 -9.51
C SER A 74 6.13 6.05 -9.85
N PHE A 75 6.54 6.08 -11.12
CA PHE A 75 7.83 5.54 -11.53
C PHE A 75 9.00 6.31 -10.89
N VAL A 76 8.94 7.64 -10.91
CA VAL A 76 9.96 8.48 -10.27
C VAL A 76 9.99 8.26 -8.75
N LEU A 77 8.82 8.20 -8.11
CA LEU A 77 8.72 7.91 -6.69
C LEU A 77 9.24 6.52 -6.33
N ALA A 78 8.95 5.50 -7.15
CA ALA A 78 9.45 4.15 -6.93
C ALA A 78 10.99 4.08 -7.00
N MET A 79 11.59 4.77 -7.97
CA MET A 79 13.06 4.90 -8.05
C MET A 79 13.63 5.62 -6.83
N PHE A 80 12.98 6.68 -6.39
CA PHE A 80 13.37 7.40 -5.18
C PHE A 80 13.30 6.49 -3.94
N PHE A 81 12.20 5.80 -3.70
CA PHE A 81 12.04 4.91 -2.56
C PHE A 81 13.04 3.77 -2.57
N ALA A 82 13.26 3.12 -3.73
CA ALA A 82 14.29 2.11 -3.87
C ALA A 82 15.70 2.64 -3.55
N GLY A 83 16.00 3.87 -3.98
CA GLY A 83 17.26 4.56 -3.66
C GLY A 83 17.41 4.91 -2.18
N GLN A 84 16.32 5.03 -1.44
CA GLN A 84 16.30 5.26 0.00
C GLN A 84 16.32 3.98 0.84
N GLY A 85 16.38 2.80 0.20
CA GLY A 85 16.47 1.51 0.87
C GLY A 85 15.15 0.76 1.03
N VAL A 86 14.07 1.24 0.43
CA VAL A 86 12.83 0.47 0.35
C VAL A 86 13.05 -0.73 -0.57
N ILE A 87 12.65 -1.91 -0.13
CA ILE A 87 12.89 -3.16 -0.86
C ILE A 87 12.22 -3.14 -2.24
N GLN A 88 12.96 -3.56 -3.28
CA GLN A 88 12.43 -3.71 -4.62
C GLN A 88 13.06 -4.92 -5.31
N ASN A 89 12.49 -6.09 -5.13
CA ASN A 89 12.94 -7.33 -5.75
C ASN A 89 11.80 -8.36 -5.84
N PHE A 90 12.13 -9.54 -6.36
CA PHE A 90 11.23 -10.71 -6.40
C PHE A 90 11.87 -11.93 -5.73
N ASP A 91 12.83 -11.70 -4.84
CA ASP A 91 13.51 -12.75 -4.10
C ASP A 91 12.55 -13.48 -3.17
N ALA A 92 12.87 -14.72 -2.86
CA ALA A 92 12.26 -15.41 -1.72
C ALA A 92 12.64 -14.73 -0.41
N TYR A 93 11.80 -14.86 0.59
CA TYR A 93 12.10 -14.35 1.92
C TYR A 93 13.40 -14.94 2.46
N LYS A 94 14.18 -14.15 3.18
CA LYS A 94 15.49 -14.52 3.71
C LYS A 94 15.42 -14.69 5.23
N THR A 95 15.79 -15.87 5.70
CA THR A 95 15.96 -16.09 7.15
C THR A 95 17.38 -15.70 7.54
N VAL A 96 17.50 -14.82 8.52
CA VAL A 96 18.78 -14.35 9.07
C VAL A 96 18.86 -14.68 10.55
N THR A 97 20.08 -14.89 11.04
CA THR A 97 20.33 -15.06 12.47
C THR A 97 20.38 -13.69 13.13
N THR A 98 19.64 -13.52 14.22
CA THR A 98 19.65 -12.28 15.02
C THR A 98 20.89 -12.22 15.89
N VAL A 99 21.37 -11.01 16.19
CA VAL A 99 22.53 -10.80 17.08
C VAL A 99 22.19 -11.20 18.51
N GLU A 100 20.94 -10.98 18.90
CA GLU A 100 20.43 -11.31 20.23
C GLU A 100 19.26 -12.30 20.11
N THR A 101 19.11 -13.14 21.13
CA THR A 101 17.93 -14.00 21.25
C THR A 101 16.72 -13.15 21.59
N LEU A 102 15.70 -13.21 20.74
CA LEU A 102 14.45 -12.53 20.97
C LEU A 102 13.53 -13.41 21.81
N ALA A 103 13.18 -12.94 23.00
CA ALA A 103 12.18 -13.55 23.85
C ALA A 103 10.81 -12.90 23.59
N TYR A 104 9.77 -13.71 23.43
CA TYR A 104 8.41 -13.25 23.19
C TYR A 104 7.41 -14.21 23.80
N GLN A 105 6.16 -13.79 23.91
CA GLN A 105 5.06 -14.65 24.33
C GLN A 105 4.21 -15.04 23.13
N GLN A 106 3.86 -16.30 23.06
CA GLN A 106 2.97 -16.85 22.05
C GLN A 106 1.83 -17.64 22.67
N PRO A 107 0.68 -17.74 21.98
CA PRO A 107 -0.38 -18.65 22.40
C PRO A 107 0.10 -20.08 22.43
N LYS A 108 -0.11 -20.76 23.55
CA LYS A 108 0.15 -22.20 23.67
C LYS A 108 -0.90 -22.95 22.86
N ASN A 109 -0.45 -23.82 21.96
CA ASN A 109 -1.35 -24.61 21.14
C ASN A 109 -1.53 -26.02 21.72
N ASP A 110 -2.68 -26.61 21.44
CA ASP A 110 -2.97 -28.01 21.72
C ASP A 110 -2.34 -28.94 20.65
N ALA A 111 -2.62 -30.24 20.75
CA ALA A 111 -2.09 -31.24 19.80
C ALA A 111 -2.61 -31.07 18.36
N ASP A 112 -3.72 -30.37 18.18
CA ASP A 112 -4.37 -30.07 16.90
C ASP A 112 -3.95 -28.70 16.35
N GLY A 113 -3.03 -28.00 17.02
CA GLY A 113 -2.52 -26.68 16.61
C GLY A 113 -3.48 -25.51 16.91
N GLN A 114 -4.50 -25.72 17.72
CA GLN A 114 -5.42 -24.65 18.13
C GLN A 114 -4.96 -23.99 19.44
N PRO A 115 -5.15 -22.66 19.59
CA PRO A 115 -4.78 -21.98 20.82
C PRO A 115 -5.56 -22.53 22.02
N LEU A 116 -4.84 -23.01 23.03
CA LEU A 116 -5.44 -23.37 24.33
C LEU A 116 -6.05 -22.12 24.95
N LYS A 117 -7.29 -22.27 25.43
CA LYS A 117 -8.02 -21.20 26.10
C LYS A 117 -8.15 -21.51 27.57
N ASP A 118 -8.05 -20.49 28.41
CA ASP A 118 -8.33 -20.58 29.83
C ASP A 118 -9.84 -20.63 30.11
N ALA A 119 -10.21 -20.69 31.39
CA ALA A 119 -11.60 -20.74 31.82
C ALA A 119 -12.41 -19.47 31.46
N THR A 120 -11.76 -18.39 31.11
CA THR A 120 -12.37 -17.13 30.67
C THR A 120 -12.45 -17.00 29.13
N GLY A 121 -11.91 -17.96 28.38
CA GLY A 121 -11.87 -17.98 26.93
C GLY A 121 -10.66 -17.24 26.33
N ALA A 122 -9.76 -16.72 27.15
CA ALA A 122 -8.54 -16.08 26.71
C ALA A 122 -7.45 -17.12 26.34
N PRO A 123 -6.57 -16.84 25.36
CA PRO A 123 -5.49 -17.75 25.02
C PRO A 123 -4.48 -17.85 26.16
N VAL A 124 -4.11 -19.08 26.49
CA VAL A 124 -3.01 -19.33 27.43
C VAL A 124 -1.70 -19.00 26.71
N MET A 125 -0.89 -18.12 27.30
CA MET A 125 0.39 -17.69 26.72
C MET A 125 1.53 -18.53 27.29
N GLU A 126 2.55 -18.79 26.47
CA GLU A 126 3.82 -19.39 26.87
C GLU A 126 5.01 -18.56 26.40
N ASP A 127 6.08 -18.59 27.17
CA ASP A 127 7.33 -17.92 26.78
C ASP A 127 8.03 -18.71 25.68
N ALA A 128 8.41 -18.01 24.64
CA ALA A 128 9.15 -18.55 23.52
C ALA A 128 10.38 -17.70 23.23
N SER A 129 11.34 -18.26 22.52
CA SER A 129 12.52 -17.53 22.08
C SER A 129 12.94 -17.95 20.68
N THR A 130 13.50 -17.03 19.94
CA THR A 130 14.06 -17.28 18.61
C THR A 130 15.40 -16.58 18.44
N THR A 131 16.27 -17.19 17.67
CA THR A 131 17.55 -16.61 17.22
C THR A 131 17.53 -16.28 15.73
N THR A 132 16.37 -16.40 15.08
CA THR A 132 16.23 -16.15 13.66
C THR A 132 15.07 -15.18 13.40
N GLN A 133 15.21 -14.41 12.33
CA GLN A 133 14.18 -13.51 11.81
C GLN A 133 14.01 -13.73 10.31
N THR A 134 12.78 -13.83 9.85
CA THR A 134 12.49 -13.87 8.42
C THR A 134 12.34 -12.44 7.91
N LEU A 135 13.20 -12.06 6.96
CA LEU A 135 13.13 -10.79 6.26
C LEU A 135 12.21 -10.95 5.05
N ALA A 136 11.09 -10.27 5.08
CA ALA A 136 10.19 -10.22 3.95
C ALA A 136 10.82 -9.43 2.80
N MET A 137 10.67 -9.94 1.57
CA MET A 137 11.14 -9.35 0.32
C MET A 137 9.94 -8.96 -0.54
N GLY A 138 10.18 -8.34 -1.68
CA GLY A 138 9.11 -8.08 -2.64
C GLY A 138 9.27 -6.78 -3.42
N PRO A 139 8.36 -6.50 -4.35
CA PRO A 139 8.30 -5.26 -5.14
C PRO A 139 7.67 -4.12 -4.34
N VAL A 140 8.25 -3.81 -3.18
CA VAL A 140 7.67 -2.91 -2.17
C VAL A 140 7.68 -1.47 -2.63
N ALA A 141 8.83 -0.97 -3.11
CA ALA A 141 8.98 0.45 -3.49
C ALA A 141 8.00 0.88 -4.58
N SER A 142 7.78 0.03 -5.58
CA SER A 142 6.82 0.32 -6.66
C SER A 142 5.38 0.35 -6.15
N GLN A 143 5.01 -0.56 -5.29
CA GLN A 143 3.67 -0.58 -4.72
C GLN A 143 3.43 0.60 -3.78
N GLU A 144 4.40 0.95 -2.92
CA GLU A 144 4.33 2.11 -2.05
C GLU A 144 4.17 3.42 -2.82
N ALA A 145 4.94 3.60 -3.89
CA ALA A 145 4.81 4.77 -4.76
C ALA A 145 3.38 4.93 -5.31
N ILE A 146 2.78 3.83 -5.76
CA ILE A 146 1.42 3.83 -6.32
C ILE A 146 0.38 4.06 -5.21
N LYS A 147 0.53 3.41 -4.06
CA LYS A 147 -0.38 3.57 -2.93
C LYS A 147 -0.39 4.99 -2.38
N MET A 148 0.77 5.58 -2.22
CA MET A 148 0.90 6.93 -1.66
C MET A 148 0.39 7.96 -2.65
N LEU A 149 0.83 7.93 -3.90
CA LEU A 149 0.37 8.86 -4.94
C LEU A 149 -1.13 8.72 -5.21
N GLY A 150 -1.63 7.49 -5.21
CA GLY A 150 -3.05 7.20 -5.43
C GLY A 150 -3.97 7.55 -4.25
N THR A 151 -3.43 8.10 -3.17
CA THR A 151 -4.16 8.45 -1.94
C THR A 151 -4.88 7.28 -1.25
N ASN A 152 -4.45 6.05 -1.55
CA ASN A 152 -5.05 4.86 -0.97
C ASN A 152 -4.62 4.65 0.48
N GLY A 153 -3.41 5.10 0.84
CA GLY A 153 -2.79 4.75 2.11
C GLY A 153 -2.48 3.25 2.19
N GLY A 154 -2.10 2.79 3.34
CA GLY A 154 -1.70 1.41 3.53
C GLY A 154 -0.26 1.15 3.11
N GLY A 155 0.23 -0.04 3.32
CA GLY A 155 1.56 -0.47 3.01
C GLY A 155 1.57 -1.80 2.26
N PHE A 156 2.76 -2.24 1.89
CA PHE A 156 2.97 -3.55 1.32
C PHE A 156 2.90 -4.63 2.42
N PHE A 157 3.51 -4.35 3.56
CA PHE A 157 3.56 -5.27 4.70
C PHE A 157 2.43 -5.03 5.69
N ASN A 158 2.09 -3.76 5.94
CA ASN A 158 1.10 -3.41 6.94
C ASN A 158 0.32 -2.15 6.52
N ALA A 159 -0.72 -1.82 7.28
CA ALA A 159 -1.46 -0.57 7.11
C ALA A 159 -0.56 0.65 7.34
N ASN A 160 -0.87 1.75 6.65
CA ASN A 160 -0.26 3.07 6.83
C ASN A 160 1.25 3.16 6.53
N SER A 161 1.83 2.20 5.83
CA SER A 161 3.27 2.19 5.52
C SER A 161 4.14 2.35 6.77
N ALA A 162 3.76 1.66 7.84
CA ALA A 162 4.43 1.78 9.14
C ALA A 162 5.65 0.86 9.29
N HIS A 163 5.78 -0.13 8.41
CA HIS A 163 6.85 -1.12 8.49
C HIS A 163 8.20 -0.51 8.06
N PRO A 164 9.32 -0.76 8.80
CA PRO A 164 10.62 -0.17 8.47
C PRO A 164 11.14 -0.51 7.06
N PHE A 165 10.72 -1.64 6.47
CA PHE A 165 11.16 -2.05 5.14
C PHE A 165 10.43 -1.33 4.00
N GLU A 166 9.32 -0.66 4.28
CA GLU A 166 8.58 0.16 3.34
C GLU A 166 8.70 1.66 3.63
N ASN A 167 9.14 2.01 4.85
CA ASN A 167 9.36 3.40 5.27
C ASN A 167 10.60 3.51 6.17
N PRO A 168 11.83 3.34 5.60
CA PRO A 168 13.04 3.16 6.38
C PRO A 168 13.59 4.45 7.00
N THR A 169 13.21 5.63 6.51
CA THR A 169 13.80 6.90 6.96
C THR A 169 12.77 7.98 7.20
N PRO A 170 13.06 8.98 8.06
CA PRO A 170 12.21 10.17 8.20
C PRO A 170 11.97 10.90 6.87
N PHE A 171 12.93 10.83 5.95
CA PHE A 171 12.81 11.47 4.65
C PHE A 171 11.84 10.70 3.73
N THR A 172 11.88 9.36 3.73
CA THR A 172 10.86 8.58 3.02
C THR A 172 9.47 8.84 3.57
N ASN A 173 9.33 8.93 4.88
CA ASN A 173 8.06 9.25 5.53
C ASN A 173 7.53 10.63 5.09
N LEU A 174 8.37 11.65 5.06
CA LEU A 174 7.99 12.98 4.57
C LEU A 174 7.49 12.94 3.13
N ILE A 175 8.21 12.25 2.24
CA ILE A 175 7.83 12.14 0.82
C ILE A 175 6.54 11.32 0.65
N GLN A 176 6.34 10.26 1.42
CA GLN A 176 5.09 9.50 1.43
C GLN A 176 3.91 10.37 1.86
N MET A 177 4.05 11.13 2.94
CA MET A 177 3.02 12.08 3.39
C MET A 177 2.70 13.14 2.33
N LEU A 178 3.72 13.74 1.72
CA LEU A 178 3.52 14.71 0.64
C LEU A 178 2.82 14.08 -0.57
N SER A 179 3.18 12.84 -0.92
CA SER A 179 2.60 12.14 -2.07
C SER A 179 1.09 11.88 -1.90
N ILE A 180 0.64 11.56 -0.68
CA ILE A 180 -0.78 11.36 -0.38
C ILE A 180 -1.59 12.65 -0.63
N PHE A 181 -1.03 13.80 -0.29
CA PHE A 181 -1.73 15.09 -0.42
C PHE A 181 -1.53 15.78 -1.77
N LEU A 182 -0.56 15.34 -2.56
CA LEU A 182 -0.16 16.02 -3.80
C LEU A 182 -1.31 16.18 -4.79
N ILE A 183 -2.00 15.09 -5.11
CA ILE A 183 -3.10 15.12 -6.09
C ILE A 183 -4.35 15.80 -5.52
N PRO A 184 -4.83 15.48 -4.31
CA PRO A 184 -5.96 16.21 -3.73
C PRO A 184 -5.74 17.71 -3.64
N ALA A 185 -4.55 18.14 -3.21
CA ALA A 185 -4.23 19.58 -3.13
C ALA A 185 -4.14 20.25 -4.51
N GLY A 186 -3.78 19.50 -5.55
CA GLY A 186 -3.73 20.02 -6.92
C GLY A 186 -5.09 20.08 -7.62
N LEU A 187 -6.13 19.44 -7.03
CA LEU A 187 -7.51 19.43 -7.57
C LEU A 187 -8.41 20.50 -6.92
N THR A 188 -8.01 21.06 -5.80
CA THR A 188 -8.72 22.11 -5.07
C THR A 188 -8.20 23.49 -5.39
#